data_8d8ade91d9985fe6384e902a364c2926
#
_entry.id   8d8ade91d9985fe6384e902a364c2926
#
_cell.length_a   1.000
_cell.length_b   1.000
_cell.length_c   1.000
_cell.angle_alpha   90.00
_cell.angle_beta   90.00
_cell.angle_gamma   90.00
#
_symmetry.space_group_name_H-M   'P 1'
#
loop_
_entity.id
_entity.type
_entity.pdbx_description
1 polymer ?
#
loop_
_entity_poly.entity_id
_entity_poly.type
_entity_poly.pdbx_seq_one_letter_code
_entity_poly.pdbx_strand_id
1 'polypeptide(L)'
;LLAKNTGIVYNDVTINLVDTPGHADFGGEVERVMNMVDGVLLLVDAVEGPMPQTRFVLRKALDKGLKAIVVINKVDRPAARPDYAVNATFDLFIDLGADEQQADFPVVYTIGLEGRAGLSPDDLAPDLRPLFDTILDYLPGPTVRMDGPPQLLVTTLEFSPYMGKIAVGRLSSGTLRSGQNILQATAAGEMLPAKISQVYTFRDLKRMEVDEVQAGNIVAVAGIDGVGIGDTLTDPNDPQPLPPISVEEPTVRMTFSVNDSPFAGREGQFLTSRHLRARLLGEDQVKVTFAVVA
;
A
#
# COMPACT_ATOMS: atom_id res chain seq x y z
N LEU A 1 -11.56 -1.43 -3.68
CA LEU A 1 -10.70 -0.28 -3.34
C LEU A 1 -9.27 -0.78 -3.30
N LEU A 2 -8.40 -0.26 -4.16
CA LEU A 2 -6.96 -0.57 -4.16
C LEU A 2 -6.23 0.51 -3.37
N ALA A 3 -5.09 0.16 -2.77
CA ALA A 3 -4.15 1.13 -2.24
C ALA A 3 -3.76 2.12 -3.34
N LYS A 4 -3.69 3.40 -3.00
CA LYS A 4 -3.30 4.46 -3.92
C LYS A 4 -1.88 4.89 -3.59
N ASN A 5 -1.05 4.94 -4.62
CA ASN A 5 0.32 5.40 -4.50
C ASN A 5 0.44 6.85 -4.98
N THR A 6 1.17 7.66 -4.24
CA THR A 6 1.57 9.02 -4.66
C THR A 6 2.98 9.33 -4.18
N GLY A 7 3.66 10.20 -4.89
CA GLY A 7 4.97 10.74 -4.51
C GLY A 7 4.90 12.25 -4.35
N ILE A 8 5.48 12.76 -3.29
CA ILE A 8 5.60 14.19 -2.99
C ILE A 8 7.08 14.51 -2.88
N VAL A 9 7.52 15.62 -3.47
CA VAL A 9 8.89 16.11 -3.29
C VAL A 9 8.87 17.23 -2.25
N TYR A 10 9.59 17.03 -1.16
CA TYR A 10 9.72 17.99 -0.08
C TYR A 10 11.18 18.07 0.37
N ASN A 11 11.78 19.28 0.39
CA ASN A 11 13.19 19.52 0.73
C ASN A 11 14.16 18.55 -0.01
N ASP A 12 13.97 18.42 -1.33
CA ASP A 12 14.74 17.51 -2.21
C ASP A 12 14.65 16.01 -1.88
N VAL A 13 13.74 15.63 -0.95
CA VAL A 13 13.43 14.24 -0.62
C VAL A 13 12.11 13.84 -1.26
N THR A 14 12.08 12.69 -1.90
CA THR A 14 10.84 12.09 -2.38
C THR A 14 10.19 11.28 -1.27
N ILE A 15 9.02 11.69 -0.84
CA ILE A 15 8.16 10.98 0.12
C ILE A 15 7.15 10.20 -0.68
N ASN A 16 7.27 8.87 -0.69
CA ASN A 16 6.28 7.98 -1.30
C ASN A 16 5.19 7.65 -0.26
N LEU A 17 3.95 7.99 -0.58
CA LEU A 17 2.79 7.71 0.27
C LEU A 17 1.95 6.59 -0.34
N VAL A 18 1.54 5.65 0.50
CA VAL A 18 0.61 4.58 0.13
C VAL A 18 -0.64 4.71 1.00
N ASP A 19 -1.73 5.13 0.38
CA ASP A 19 -3.03 5.23 1.04
C ASP A 19 -3.66 3.83 1.11
N THR A 20 -3.95 3.34 2.32
CA THR A 20 -4.54 2.02 2.55
C THR A 20 -6.05 2.12 2.73
N PRO A 21 -6.83 1.15 2.20
CA PRO A 21 -8.26 1.11 2.49
C PRO A 21 -8.52 0.90 3.98
N GLY A 22 -9.42 1.72 4.54
CA GLY A 22 -9.71 1.77 5.98
C GLY A 22 -10.63 0.67 6.53
N HIS A 23 -11.00 -0.37 5.75
CA HIS A 23 -11.90 -1.42 6.21
C HIS A 23 -11.14 -2.70 6.59
N ALA A 24 -11.58 -3.33 7.67
CA ALA A 24 -11.01 -4.61 8.17
C ALA A 24 -11.07 -5.76 7.14
N ASP A 25 -11.96 -5.66 6.16
CA ASP A 25 -12.12 -6.66 5.09
C ASP A 25 -10.94 -6.72 4.11
N PHE A 26 -10.02 -5.72 4.15
CA PHE A 26 -8.86 -5.61 3.27
C PHE A 26 -7.53 -5.95 3.98
N GLY A 27 -7.57 -6.81 4.98
CA GLY A 27 -6.39 -7.19 5.78
C GLY A 27 -5.19 -7.64 4.95
N GLY A 28 -5.40 -8.45 3.92
CA GLY A 28 -4.34 -8.89 3.02
C GLY A 28 -3.71 -7.75 2.19
N GLU A 29 -4.44 -6.68 1.90
CA GLU A 29 -3.89 -5.51 1.21
C GLU A 29 -3.02 -4.67 2.14
N VAL A 30 -3.45 -4.48 3.39
CA VAL A 30 -2.66 -3.81 4.43
C VAL A 30 -1.34 -4.54 4.66
N GLU A 31 -1.36 -5.88 4.77
CA GLU A 31 -0.13 -6.68 4.94
C GLU A 31 0.85 -6.52 3.78
N ARG A 32 0.34 -6.46 2.55
CA ARG A 32 1.15 -6.24 1.35
C ARG A 32 1.78 -4.85 1.35
N VAL A 33 0.99 -3.81 1.66
CA VAL A 33 1.48 -2.42 1.74
C VAL A 33 2.56 -2.27 2.79
N MET A 34 2.42 -2.92 3.96
CA MET A 34 3.42 -2.87 5.04
C MET A 34 4.80 -3.42 4.61
N ASN A 35 4.90 -4.15 3.48
CA ASN A 35 6.19 -4.57 2.93
C ASN A 35 6.85 -3.51 2.03
N MET A 36 6.17 -2.42 1.73
CA MET A 36 6.67 -1.34 0.86
C MET A 36 7.11 -0.10 1.60
N VAL A 37 6.78 0.02 2.89
CA VAL A 37 6.90 1.28 3.63
C VAL A 37 7.97 1.19 4.73
N ASP A 38 8.51 2.35 5.10
CA ASP A 38 9.53 2.50 6.15
C ASP A 38 8.93 3.00 7.48
N GLY A 39 7.68 3.46 7.44
CA GLY A 39 6.92 3.91 8.59
C GLY A 39 5.46 4.13 8.26
N VAL A 40 4.66 4.48 9.24
CA VAL A 40 3.22 4.66 9.09
C VAL A 40 2.77 6.00 9.67
N LEU A 41 1.80 6.62 8.99
CA LEU A 41 1.02 7.73 9.52
C LEU A 41 -0.29 7.15 10.05
N LEU A 42 -0.44 7.12 11.38
CA LEU A 42 -1.64 6.61 12.03
C LEU A 42 -2.66 7.73 12.19
N LEU A 43 -3.63 7.80 11.28
CA LEU A 43 -4.67 8.83 11.32
C LEU A 43 -5.74 8.48 12.35
N VAL A 44 -5.96 9.37 13.30
CA VAL A 44 -6.96 9.24 14.37
C VAL A 44 -7.87 10.46 14.34
N ASP A 45 -9.17 10.22 14.40
CA ASP A 45 -10.19 11.28 14.48
C ASP A 45 -10.19 11.89 15.87
N ALA A 46 -10.07 13.21 15.99
CA ALA A 46 -10.05 13.92 17.26
C ALA A 46 -11.36 13.79 18.07
N VAL A 47 -12.47 13.44 17.43
CA VAL A 47 -13.78 13.24 18.09
C VAL A 47 -13.94 11.80 18.57
N GLU A 48 -13.66 10.84 17.66
CA GLU A 48 -13.94 9.41 17.83
C GLU A 48 -12.80 8.70 18.60
N GLY A 49 -11.56 9.15 18.42
CA GLY A 49 -10.37 8.42 18.87
C GLY A 49 -10.03 7.24 17.95
N PRO A 50 -9.16 6.31 18.42
CA PRO A 50 -8.78 5.15 17.64
C PRO A 50 -9.95 4.18 17.45
N MET A 51 -10.20 3.79 16.20
CA MET A 51 -11.27 2.89 15.78
C MET A 51 -10.77 1.43 15.70
N PRO A 52 -11.67 0.43 15.60
CA PRO A 52 -11.26 -0.98 15.43
C PRO A 52 -10.28 -1.21 14.28
N GLN A 53 -10.45 -0.51 13.16
CA GLN A 53 -9.54 -0.58 12.02
C GLN A 53 -8.14 -0.05 12.37
N THR A 54 -8.08 1.01 13.19
CA THR A 54 -6.81 1.57 13.70
C THR A 54 -6.04 0.50 14.47
N ARG A 55 -6.72 -0.27 15.33
CA ARG A 55 -6.13 -1.38 16.08
C ARG A 55 -5.51 -2.44 15.19
N PHE A 56 -6.21 -2.83 14.12
CA PHE A 56 -5.74 -3.84 13.19
C PHE A 56 -4.48 -3.37 12.44
N VAL A 57 -4.53 -2.17 11.84
CA VAL A 57 -3.41 -1.60 11.07
C VAL A 57 -2.19 -1.37 11.95
N LEU A 58 -2.40 -0.81 13.16
CA LEU A 58 -1.32 -0.57 14.12
C LEU A 58 -0.64 -1.87 14.54
N ARG A 59 -1.40 -2.93 14.84
CA ARG A 59 -0.81 -4.24 15.18
C ARG A 59 0.12 -4.73 14.08
N LYS A 60 -0.32 -4.71 12.81
CA LYS A 60 0.51 -5.15 11.68
C LYS A 60 1.76 -4.28 11.49
N ALA A 61 1.67 -2.99 11.77
CA ALA A 61 2.83 -2.08 11.75
C ALA A 61 3.84 -2.41 12.87
N LEU A 62 3.35 -2.60 14.10
CA LEU A 62 4.18 -2.95 15.26
C LEU A 62 4.86 -4.30 15.09
N ASP A 63 4.14 -5.32 14.60
CA ASP A 63 4.68 -6.67 14.32
C ASP A 63 5.85 -6.62 13.31
N LYS A 64 5.87 -5.62 12.43
CA LYS A 64 6.96 -5.39 11.47
C LYS A 64 8.05 -4.43 11.98
N GLY A 65 7.94 -3.93 13.18
CA GLY A 65 8.87 -2.97 13.76
C GLY A 65 8.84 -1.59 13.07
N LEU A 66 7.76 -1.24 12.38
CA LEU A 66 7.62 0.05 11.72
C LEU A 66 7.39 1.15 12.77
N LYS A 67 8.05 2.30 12.56
CA LYS A 67 7.79 3.51 13.34
C LYS A 67 6.47 4.14 12.92
N ALA A 68 5.74 4.70 13.88
CA ALA A 68 4.47 5.37 13.65
C ALA A 68 4.53 6.84 14.05
N ILE A 69 3.97 7.72 13.22
CA ILE A 69 3.61 9.09 13.56
C ILE A 69 2.11 9.12 13.76
N VAL A 70 1.64 9.58 14.90
CA VAL A 70 0.21 9.71 15.19
C VAL A 70 -0.27 11.06 14.68
N VAL A 71 -1.28 11.03 13.82
CA VAL A 71 -1.88 12.22 13.21
C VAL A 71 -3.31 12.37 13.73
N ILE A 72 -3.51 13.31 14.65
CA ILE A 72 -4.83 13.64 15.19
C ILE A 72 -5.52 14.60 14.24
N ASN A 73 -6.48 14.10 13.48
CA ASN A 73 -7.16 14.86 12.44
C ASN A 73 -8.54 15.37 12.89
N LYS A 74 -9.03 16.40 12.22
CA LYS A 74 -10.31 17.06 12.45
C LYS A 74 -10.37 17.78 13.82
N VAL A 75 -9.27 18.42 14.22
CA VAL A 75 -9.21 19.18 15.47
C VAL A 75 -10.08 20.43 15.48
N ASP A 76 -10.55 20.87 14.31
CA ASP A 76 -11.48 21.98 14.12
C ASP A 76 -12.93 21.67 14.54
N ARG A 77 -13.28 20.40 14.75
CA ARG A 77 -14.65 20.04 15.08
C ARG A 77 -15.04 20.46 16.51
N PRO A 78 -16.27 20.98 16.72
CA PRO A 78 -16.71 21.42 18.06
C PRO A 78 -16.67 20.33 19.14
N ALA A 79 -16.76 19.05 18.73
CA ALA A 79 -16.70 17.91 19.64
C ALA A 79 -15.29 17.28 19.71
N ALA A 80 -14.27 17.93 19.11
CA ALA A 80 -12.89 17.41 19.13
C ALA A 80 -12.35 17.40 20.57
N ARG A 81 -11.65 16.32 20.90
CA ARG A 81 -10.97 16.08 22.17
C ARG A 81 -9.55 15.56 21.89
N PRO A 82 -8.65 16.42 21.41
CA PRO A 82 -7.31 15.99 20.99
C PRO A 82 -6.56 15.21 22.07
N ASP A 83 -6.58 15.67 23.33
CA ASP A 83 -5.91 15.00 24.46
C ASP A 83 -6.48 13.59 24.71
N TYR A 84 -7.80 13.43 24.62
CA TYR A 84 -8.42 12.12 24.72
C TYR A 84 -7.96 11.20 23.58
N ALA A 85 -7.93 11.70 22.36
CA ALA A 85 -7.52 10.92 21.20
C ALA A 85 -6.06 10.46 21.28
N VAL A 86 -5.16 11.34 21.78
CA VAL A 86 -3.75 11.00 22.04
C VAL A 86 -3.64 9.94 23.12
N ASN A 87 -4.28 10.13 24.28
CA ASN A 87 -4.20 9.19 25.40
C ASN A 87 -4.78 7.81 25.02
N ALA A 88 -5.96 7.78 24.37
CA ALA A 88 -6.56 6.53 23.90
C ALA A 88 -5.71 5.81 22.84
N THR A 89 -4.96 6.57 22.03
CA THR A 89 -4.02 6.00 21.07
C THR A 89 -2.79 5.43 21.79
N PHE A 90 -2.26 6.13 22.77
CA PHE A 90 -1.16 5.63 23.60
C PHE A 90 -1.55 4.32 24.32
N ASP A 91 -2.72 4.29 24.96
CA ASP A 91 -3.25 3.08 25.58
C ASP A 91 -3.35 1.92 24.59
N LEU A 92 -3.75 2.22 23.34
CA LEU A 92 -3.83 1.23 22.26
C LEU A 92 -2.44 0.67 21.90
N PHE A 93 -1.38 1.49 21.86
CA PHE A 93 0.00 1.01 21.66
C PHE A 93 0.41 0.03 22.76
N ILE A 94 0.18 0.40 24.02
CA ILE A 94 0.50 -0.46 25.17
C ILE A 94 -0.29 -1.76 25.13
N ASP A 95 -1.59 -1.71 24.86
CA ASP A 95 -2.46 -2.88 24.71
C ASP A 95 -2.00 -3.84 23.61
N LEU A 96 -1.36 -3.33 22.57
CA LEU A 96 -0.81 -4.11 21.47
C LEU A 96 0.62 -4.61 21.72
N GLY A 97 1.21 -4.27 22.88
CA GLY A 97 2.54 -4.73 23.27
C GLY A 97 3.68 -3.95 22.63
N ALA A 98 3.45 -2.69 22.27
CA ALA A 98 4.51 -1.80 21.79
C ALA A 98 5.64 -1.67 22.84
N ASP A 99 6.87 -1.67 22.35
CA ASP A 99 8.03 -1.36 23.20
C ASP A 99 8.16 0.15 23.46
N GLU A 100 9.13 0.54 24.33
CA GLU A 100 9.34 1.95 24.70
C GLU A 100 9.62 2.82 23.46
N GLN A 101 10.35 2.31 22.46
CA GLN A 101 10.68 3.08 21.27
C GLN A 101 9.47 3.24 20.34
N GLN A 102 8.62 2.24 20.28
CA GLN A 102 7.39 2.29 19.48
C GLN A 102 6.32 3.16 20.13
N ALA A 103 6.29 3.20 21.48
CA ALA A 103 5.35 4.03 22.25
C ALA A 103 5.78 5.51 22.36
N ASP A 104 7.05 5.83 22.05
CA ASP A 104 7.56 7.21 21.98
C ASP A 104 7.35 7.78 20.56
N PHE A 105 6.11 7.91 20.17
CA PHE A 105 5.73 8.41 18.86
C PHE A 105 5.46 9.92 18.86
N PRO A 106 5.85 10.65 17.80
CA PRO A 106 5.47 12.05 17.63
C PRO A 106 3.98 12.18 17.29
N VAL A 107 3.39 13.28 17.75
CA VAL A 107 1.99 13.62 17.49
C VAL A 107 1.93 14.88 16.61
N VAL A 108 1.16 14.81 15.54
CA VAL A 108 0.86 15.95 14.66
C VAL A 108 -0.65 16.16 14.63
N TYR A 109 -1.09 17.39 14.80
CA TYR A 109 -2.50 17.78 14.76
C TYR A 109 -2.84 18.35 13.38
N THR A 110 -4.00 17.98 12.83
CA THR A 110 -4.34 18.38 11.46
C THR A 110 -5.81 18.75 11.29
N ILE A 111 -6.03 19.63 10.30
CA ILE A 111 -7.32 19.82 9.63
C ILE A 111 -7.10 19.40 8.19
N GLY A 112 -7.23 18.10 7.92
CA GLY A 112 -6.89 17.52 6.61
C GLY A 112 -7.70 18.11 5.46
N LEU A 113 -8.94 18.55 5.70
CA LEU A 113 -9.78 19.20 4.69
C LEU A 113 -9.21 20.56 4.24
N GLU A 114 -8.55 21.29 5.15
CA GLU A 114 -7.92 22.57 4.88
C GLU A 114 -6.45 22.47 4.51
N GLY A 115 -5.85 21.27 4.63
CA GLY A 115 -4.43 21.07 4.40
C GLY A 115 -3.54 21.75 5.44
N ARG A 116 -3.95 21.82 6.71
CA ARG A 116 -3.24 22.46 7.81
C ARG A 116 -2.73 21.44 8.82
N ALA A 117 -1.54 21.68 9.35
CA ALA A 117 -0.92 20.86 10.39
C ALA A 117 -0.18 21.68 11.42
N GLY A 118 0.04 21.10 12.61
CA GLY A 118 0.83 21.70 13.68
C GLY A 118 1.25 20.69 14.74
N LEU A 119 2.17 21.07 15.60
CA LEU A 119 2.60 20.26 16.75
C LEU A 119 1.77 20.54 18.03
N SER A 120 0.84 21.47 17.94
CA SER A 120 -0.17 21.78 18.97
C SER A 120 -1.54 21.91 18.32
N PRO A 121 -2.63 21.46 18.95
CA PRO A 121 -3.97 21.61 18.40
C PRO A 121 -4.42 23.07 18.27
N ASP A 122 -3.85 23.97 19.09
CA ASP A 122 -4.18 25.39 19.13
C ASP A 122 -3.30 26.25 18.21
N ASP A 123 -2.22 25.69 17.63
CA ASP A 123 -1.28 26.40 16.76
C ASP A 123 -0.99 25.57 15.51
N LEU A 124 -1.84 25.73 14.52
CA LEU A 124 -1.69 25.06 13.21
C LEU A 124 -1.13 26.03 12.18
N ALA A 125 -0.07 25.60 11.50
CA ALA A 125 0.44 26.27 10.31
C ALA A 125 -0.62 26.31 9.19
N PRO A 126 -0.50 27.20 8.21
CA PRO A 126 -1.44 27.31 7.10
C PRO A 126 -1.30 26.17 6.07
N ASP A 127 -0.37 25.25 6.28
CA ASP A 127 -0.05 24.15 5.37
C ASP A 127 0.38 22.87 6.12
N LEU A 128 0.78 21.82 5.38
CA LEU A 128 1.20 20.52 5.91
C LEU A 128 2.71 20.42 6.19
N ARG A 129 3.48 21.51 6.12
CA ARG A 129 4.93 21.46 6.40
C ARG A 129 5.27 20.84 7.74
N PRO A 130 4.59 21.14 8.86
CA PRO A 130 4.92 20.50 10.14
C PRO A 130 4.79 18.97 10.11
N LEU A 131 3.85 18.42 9.32
CA LEU A 131 3.74 16.99 9.12
C LEU A 131 4.92 16.45 8.29
N PHE A 132 5.29 17.11 7.20
CA PHE A 132 6.40 16.67 6.36
C PHE A 132 7.74 16.78 7.08
N ASP A 133 7.96 17.83 7.86
CA ASP A 133 9.16 17.96 8.70
C ASP A 133 9.23 16.81 9.72
N THR A 134 8.12 16.49 10.41
CA THR A 134 8.06 15.37 11.34
C THR A 134 8.34 14.03 10.64
N ILE A 135 7.87 13.84 9.42
CA ILE A 135 8.17 12.62 8.62
C ILE A 135 9.67 12.52 8.37
N LEU A 136 10.31 13.59 7.90
CA LEU A 136 11.75 13.57 7.58
C LEU A 136 12.63 13.42 8.82
N ASP A 137 12.22 13.99 9.94
CA ASP A 137 13.01 13.95 11.20
C ASP A 137 12.88 12.61 11.93
N TYR A 138 11.71 11.98 11.88
CA TYR A 138 11.41 10.82 12.71
C TYR A 138 11.46 9.49 11.98
N LEU A 139 10.96 9.40 10.75
CA LEU A 139 10.94 8.14 10.00
C LEU A 139 12.32 7.86 9.38
N PRO A 140 12.78 6.60 9.41
CA PRO A 140 14.03 6.26 8.76
C PRO A 140 13.89 6.38 7.24
N GLY A 141 14.97 6.78 6.57
CA GLY A 141 15.07 6.62 5.13
C GLY A 141 15.10 5.13 4.71
N PRO A 142 14.82 4.84 3.44
CA PRO A 142 14.82 3.47 2.97
C PRO A 142 16.21 2.81 3.05
N THR A 143 16.26 1.59 3.57
CA THR A 143 17.48 0.78 3.50
C THR A 143 17.58 0.16 2.09
N VAL A 144 18.50 0.67 1.27
CA VAL A 144 18.63 0.28 -0.14
C VAL A 144 20.08 0.02 -0.54
N ARG A 145 20.27 -0.80 -1.57
CA ARG A 145 21.56 -1.02 -2.24
C ARG A 145 21.51 -0.41 -3.63
N MET A 146 22.13 0.76 -3.81
CA MET A 146 22.05 1.49 -5.09
C MET A 146 22.79 0.76 -6.22
N ASP A 147 23.96 0.16 -5.93
CA ASP A 147 24.85 -0.50 -6.90
C ASP A 147 24.62 -2.03 -6.97
N GLY A 148 23.57 -2.54 -6.36
CA GLY A 148 23.23 -3.96 -6.39
C GLY A 148 22.43 -4.38 -7.64
N PRO A 149 22.22 -5.69 -7.85
CA PRO A 149 21.27 -6.16 -8.84
C PRO A 149 19.86 -5.68 -8.49
N PRO A 150 19.00 -5.43 -9.48
CA PRO A 150 17.64 -4.99 -9.22
C PRO A 150 16.86 -6.03 -8.41
N GLN A 151 16.11 -5.56 -7.41
CA GLN A 151 15.22 -6.37 -6.59
C GLN A 151 13.90 -5.59 -6.38
N LEU A 152 12.87 -5.95 -7.13
CA LEU A 152 11.51 -5.43 -6.97
C LEU A 152 10.60 -6.55 -6.46
N LEU A 153 10.13 -6.43 -5.21
CA LEU A 153 9.08 -7.32 -4.69
C LEU A 153 7.70 -6.81 -5.13
N VAL A 154 6.97 -7.65 -5.85
CA VAL A 154 5.62 -7.32 -6.33
C VAL A 154 4.62 -7.45 -5.19
N THR A 155 4.03 -6.35 -4.80
CA THR A 155 3.09 -6.27 -3.67
C THR A 155 1.64 -6.09 -4.11
N THR A 156 1.44 -5.42 -5.25
CA THR A 156 0.11 -5.13 -5.80
C THR A 156 0.14 -5.32 -7.31
N LEU A 157 -0.99 -5.74 -7.86
CA LEU A 157 -1.22 -5.81 -9.30
C LEU A 157 -2.32 -4.82 -9.69
N GLU A 158 -2.07 -4.09 -10.76
CA GLU A 158 -3.07 -3.30 -11.47
C GLU A 158 -3.32 -3.92 -12.84
N PHE A 159 -4.45 -3.62 -13.43
CA PHE A 159 -4.79 -4.06 -14.78
C PHE A 159 -5.12 -2.87 -15.68
N SER A 160 -4.51 -2.85 -16.85
CA SER A 160 -4.84 -1.92 -17.92
C SER A 160 -5.34 -2.70 -19.14
N PRO A 161 -6.48 -2.29 -19.77
CA PRO A 161 -6.95 -2.93 -20.99
C PRO A 161 -5.93 -2.88 -22.15
N TYR A 162 -4.99 -1.92 -22.09
CA TYR A 162 -4.00 -1.68 -23.14
C TYR A 162 -2.64 -2.32 -22.86
N MET A 163 -2.26 -2.44 -21.59
CA MET A 163 -0.93 -2.88 -21.16
C MET A 163 -0.95 -4.22 -20.42
N GLY A 164 -2.14 -4.78 -20.18
CA GLY A 164 -2.29 -5.99 -19.39
C GLY A 164 -2.02 -5.75 -17.90
N LYS A 165 -1.37 -6.71 -17.26
CA LYS A 165 -0.98 -6.62 -15.85
C LYS A 165 0.17 -5.61 -15.65
N ILE A 166 0.06 -4.85 -14.57
CA ILE A 166 1.07 -3.90 -14.13
C ILE A 166 1.44 -4.30 -12.71
N ALA A 167 2.69 -4.71 -12.54
CA ALA A 167 3.24 -5.06 -11.22
C ALA A 167 3.67 -3.80 -10.47
N VAL A 168 3.19 -3.62 -9.25
CA VAL A 168 3.59 -2.52 -8.37
C VAL A 168 4.31 -3.08 -7.17
N GLY A 169 5.41 -2.44 -6.79
CA GLY A 169 6.20 -2.85 -5.64
C GLY A 169 7.29 -1.84 -5.28
N ARG A 170 8.05 -2.16 -4.25
CA ARG A 170 9.21 -1.38 -3.85
C ARG A 170 10.48 -1.95 -4.49
N LEU A 171 11.25 -1.09 -5.12
CA LEU A 171 12.59 -1.43 -5.59
C LEU A 171 13.60 -1.26 -4.44
N SER A 172 14.07 -2.36 -3.87
CA SER A 172 14.97 -2.37 -2.72
C SER A 172 16.45 -2.37 -3.09
N SER A 173 16.78 -2.73 -4.33
CA SER A 173 18.16 -2.77 -4.81
C SER A 173 18.23 -2.41 -6.29
N GLY A 174 19.33 -1.80 -6.68
CA GLY A 174 19.71 -1.55 -8.07
C GLY A 174 18.84 -0.55 -8.81
N THR A 175 18.81 -0.73 -10.13
CA THR A 175 18.07 0.15 -11.06
C THR A 175 17.27 -0.69 -12.03
N LEU A 176 16.02 -0.30 -12.30
CA LEU A 176 15.19 -0.86 -13.36
C LEU A 176 15.06 0.11 -14.54
N ARG A 177 15.07 -0.43 -15.76
CA ARG A 177 14.95 0.34 -17.01
C ARG A 177 13.86 -0.18 -17.91
N SER A 178 13.23 0.70 -18.65
CA SER A 178 12.35 0.33 -19.75
C SER A 178 13.11 -0.48 -20.81
N GLY A 179 12.49 -1.55 -21.32
CA GLY A 179 13.10 -2.47 -22.29
C GLY A 179 14.10 -3.47 -21.70
N GLN A 180 14.36 -3.46 -20.39
CA GLN A 180 15.33 -4.34 -19.73
C GLN A 180 14.86 -5.80 -19.70
N ASN A 181 15.78 -6.73 -19.98
CA ASN A 181 15.56 -8.16 -19.69
C ASN A 181 15.76 -8.40 -18.20
N ILE A 182 14.87 -9.12 -17.58
CA ILE A 182 14.88 -9.46 -16.15
C ILE A 182 14.55 -10.93 -15.95
N LEU A 183 14.72 -11.39 -14.73
CA LEU A 183 14.24 -12.68 -14.26
C LEU A 183 13.09 -12.44 -13.27
N GLN A 184 11.97 -13.09 -13.50
CA GLN A 184 10.85 -13.20 -12.57
C GLN A 184 11.09 -14.44 -11.71
N ALA A 185 11.40 -14.23 -10.44
CA ALA A 185 11.38 -15.28 -9.44
C ALA A 185 9.97 -15.33 -8.84
N THR A 186 9.21 -16.38 -9.18
CA THR A 186 7.83 -16.52 -8.71
C THR A 186 7.78 -16.82 -7.21
N ALA A 187 6.67 -16.51 -6.56
CA ALA A 187 6.44 -16.88 -5.15
C ALA A 187 6.50 -18.40 -4.91
N ALA A 188 6.28 -19.21 -5.97
CA ALA A 188 6.43 -20.68 -5.93
C ALA A 188 7.88 -21.16 -6.12
N GLY A 189 8.83 -20.24 -6.36
CA GLY A 189 10.26 -20.54 -6.54
C GLY A 189 10.68 -20.84 -7.98
N GLU A 190 9.81 -20.64 -8.96
CA GLU A 190 10.17 -20.76 -10.39
C GLU A 190 10.93 -19.52 -10.86
N MET A 191 11.86 -19.70 -11.78
CA MET A 191 12.66 -18.64 -12.38
C MET A 191 12.31 -18.51 -13.86
N LEU A 192 11.60 -17.44 -14.23
CA LEU A 192 11.08 -17.22 -15.57
C LEU A 192 11.75 -16.00 -16.21
N PRO A 193 12.33 -16.13 -17.41
CA PRO A 193 12.84 -14.96 -18.12
C PRO A 193 11.69 -14.06 -18.53
N ALA A 194 11.86 -12.76 -18.33
CA ALA A 194 10.86 -11.76 -18.67
C ALA A 194 11.51 -10.49 -19.22
N LYS A 195 10.70 -9.61 -19.79
CA LYS A 195 11.15 -8.31 -20.29
C LYS A 195 10.21 -7.21 -19.82
N ILE A 196 10.78 -6.19 -19.23
CA ILE A 196 10.05 -4.96 -18.90
C ILE A 196 9.74 -4.21 -20.19
N SER A 197 8.47 -3.88 -20.44
CA SER A 197 8.13 -2.98 -21.54
C SER A 197 8.25 -1.52 -21.12
N GLN A 198 7.71 -1.18 -19.95
CA GLN A 198 7.65 0.19 -19.43
C GLN A 198 7.81 0.22 -17.91
N VAL A 199 8.45 1.28 -17.41
CA VAL A 199 8.65 1.56 -15.98
C VAL A 199 7.96 2.87 -15.64
N TYR A 200 7.33 2.91 -14.47
CA TYR A 200 6.63 4.09 -13.98
C TYR A 200 6.99 4.38 -12.53
N THR A 201 7.00 5.66 -12.20
CA THR A 201 7.00 6.17 -10.82
C THR A 201 5.66 6.85 -10.52
N PHE A 202 5.43 7.18 -9.26
CA PHE A 202 4.23 7.89 -8.84
C PHE A 202 4.59 9.34 -8.46
N ARG A 203 3.80 10.30 -8.95
CA ARG A 203 3.92 11.71 -8.60
C ARG A 203 2.53 12.35 -8.66
N ASP A 204 2.17 13.10 -7.62
CA ASP A 204 0.91 13.84 -7.55
C ASP A 204 -0.32 12.98 -7.92
N LEU A 205 -0.47 11.79 -7.36
CA LEU A 205 -1.52 10.81 -7.66
C LEU A 205 -1.53 10.29 -9.12
N LYS A 206 -0.51 10.59 -9.90
CA LYS A 206 -0.37 10.15 -11.29
C LYS A 206 0.81 9.20 -11.43
N ARG A 207 0.61 8.23 -12.31
CA ARG A 207 1.69 7.37 -12.76
C ARG A 207 2.44 8.07 -13.89
N MET A 208 3.74 8.26 -13.72
CA MET A 208 4.65 8.90 -14.66
C MET A 208 5.56 7.86 -15.28
N GLU A 209 5.55 7.77 -16.61
CA GLU A 209 6.51 6.93 -17.34
C GLU A 209 7.92 7.50 -17.22
N VAL A 210 8.89 6.63 -16.97
CA VAL A 210 10.30 6.99 -16.84
C VAL A 210 11.18 5.96 -17.55
N ASP A 211 12.33 6.39 -18.04
CA ASP A 211 13.29 5.51 -18.71
C ASP A 211 13.98 4.57 -17.71
N GLU A 212 14.27 5.09 -16.51
CA GLU A 212 14.88 4.34 -15.42
C GLU A 212 14.40 4.80 -14.04
N VAL A 213 14.53 3.91 -13.06
CA VAL A 213 14.24 4.18 -11.66
C VAL A 213 15.23 3.45 -10.77
N GLN A 214 15.67 4.13 -9.70
CA GLN A 214 16.63 3.62 -8.73
C GLN A 214 15.92 3.08 -7.48
N ALA A 215 16.66 2.23 -6.73
CA ALA A 215 16.21 1.69 -5.45
C ALA A 215 15.72 2.80 -4.48
N GLY A 216 14.79 2.45 -3.60
CA GLY A 216 14.12 3.36 -2.67
C GLY A 216 12.75 3.84 -3.14
N ASN A 217 12.44 3.67 -4.42
CA ASN A 217 11.16 4.11 -4.99
C ASN A 217 10.11 2.99 -5.01
N ILE A 218 8.84 3.40 -4.95
CA ILE A 218 7.71 2.56 -5.34
C ILE A 218 7.56 2.67 -6.86
N VAL A 219 7.56 1.52 -7.52
CA VAL A 219 7.67 1.40 -8.97
C VAL A 219 6.51 0.58 -9.51
N ALA A 220 5.99 0.98 -10.66
CA ALA A 220 5.07 0.16 -11.44
C ALA A 220 5.76 -0.30 -12.73
N VAL A 221 5.60 -1.58 -13.07
CA VAL A 221 6.27 -2.22 -14.21
C VAL A 221 5.23 -2.94 -15.07
N ALA A 222 5.28 -2.71 -16.39
CA ALA A 222 4.40 -3.36 -17.36
C ALA A 222 5.20 -4.30 -18.31
N GLY A 223 4.48 -5.22 -18.97
CA GLY A 223 5.03 -6.11 -20.00
C GLY A 223 5.45 -7.48 -19.50
N ILE A 224 5.15 -7.84 -18.26
CA ILE A 224 5.50 -9.14 -17.69
C ILE A 224 4.23 -10.00 -17.64
N ASP A 225 4.17 -10.97 -18.54
CA ASP A 225 3.07 -11.92 -18.55
C ASP A 225 3.14 -12.88 -17.36
N GLY A 226 2.00 -13.15 -16.74
CA GLY A 226 1.92 -14.11 -15.64
C GLY A 226 2.48 -13.62 -14.29
N VAL A 227 2.93 -12.37 -14.20
CA VAL A 227 3.43 -11.81 -12.92
C VAL A 227 2.36 -11.92 -11.82
N GLY A 228 2.81 -12.34 -10.64
CA GLY A 228 1.98 -12.54 -9.44
C GLY A 228 2.41 -11.68 -8.26
N ILE A 229 1.54 -11.57 -7.26
CA ILE A 229 1.89 -10.94 -5.99
C ILE A 229 2.85 -11.87 -5.23
N GLY A 230 3.90 -11.28 -4.65
CA GLY A 230 4.97 -12.04 -3.98
C GLY A 230 6.12 -12.43 -4.90
N ASP A 231 6.00 -12.23 -6.21
CA ASP A 231 7.11 -12.44 -7.13
C ASP A 231 8.20 -11.38 -6.94
N THR A 232 9.43 -11.75 -7.20
CA THR A 232 10.56 -10.82 -7.25
C THR A 232 11.03 -10.64 -8.68
N LEU A 233 11.16 -9.40 -9.15
CA LEU A 233 11.83 -9.07 -10.40
C LEU A 233 13.30 -8.77 -10.09
N THR A 234 14.22 -9.55 -10.71
CA THR A 234 15.65 -9.48 -10.38
C THR A 234 16.53 -9.61 -11.64
N ASP A 235 17.84 -9.49 -11.47
CA ASP A 235 18.82 -9.63 -12.56
C ASP A 235 18.92 -11.09 -13.01
N PRO A 236 18.91 -11.37 -14.31
CA PRO A 236 19.05 -12.74 -14.82
C PRO A 236 20.45 -13.35 -14.61
N ASN A 237 21.49 -12.53 -14.44
CA ASN A 237 22.87 -12.99 -14.24
C ASN A 237 23.26 -13.14 -12.76
N ASP A 238 22.56 -12.39 -11.88
CA ASP A 238 22.73 -12.46 -10.42
C ASP A 238 21.36 -12.46 -9.74
N PRO A 239 20.60 -13.56 -9.80
CA PRO A 239 19.27 -13.64 -9.24
C PRO A 239 19.29 -13.57 -7.71
N GLN A 240 18.61 -12.57 -7.15
CA GLN A 240 18.49 -12.40 -5.70
C GLN A 240 17.01 -12.24 -5.31
N PRO A 241 16.24 -13.34 -5.29
CA PRO A 241 14.82 -13.28 -4.93
C PRO A 241 14.65 -12.85 -3.47
N LEU A 242 13.65 -12.01 -3.24
CA LEU A 242 13.23 -11.62 -1.90
C LEU A 242 12.26 -12.67 -1.32
N PRO A 243 12.15 -12.78 0.01
CA PRO A 243 11.14 -13.63 0.62
C PRO A 243 9.74 -13.30 0.07
N PRO A 244 8.95 -14.31 -0.33
CA PRO A 244 7.60 -14.08 -0.81
C PRO A 244 6.71 -13.50 0.29
N ILE A 245 5.70 -12.72 -0.11
CA ILE A 245 4.75 -12.14 0.83
C ILE A 245 3.84 -13.25 1.34
N SER A 246 3.84 -13.45 2.65
CA SER A 246 2.86 -14.29 3.34
C SER A 246 1.61 -13.45 3.61
N VAL A 247 0.48 -13.85 3.08
CA VAL A 247 -0.82 -13.25 3.34
C VAL A 247 -1.68 -14.27 4.07
N GLU A 248 -2.40 -13.84 5.10
CA GLU A 248 -3.34 -14.71 5.81
C GLU A 248 -4.39 -15.26 4.85
N GLU A 249 -4.81 -16.51 5.06
CA GLU A 249 -5.84 -17.15 4.23
C GLU A 249 -7.17 -16.39 4.32
N PRO A 250 -7.94 -16.31 3.21
CA PRO A 250 -9.24 -15.66 3.21
C PRO A 250 -10.19 -16.29 4.23
N THR A 251 -10.78 -15.49 5.10
CA THR A 251 -11.73 -15.92 6.14
C THR A 251 -13.17 -16.06 5.63
N VAL A 252 -13.48 -15.51 4.45
CA VAL A 252 -14.83 -15.47 3.87
C VAL A 252 -14.88 -16.23 2.56
N ARG A 253 -15.85 -17.13 2.42
CA ARG A 253 -16.20 -17.77 1.14
C ARG A 253 -17.54 -17.22 0.66
N MET A 254 -17.60 -16.84 -0.62
CA MET A 254 -18.82 -16.37 -1.26
C MET A 254 -19.12 -17.22 -2.49
N THR A 255 -20.39 -17.54 -2.69
CA THR A 255 -20.87 -18.20 -3.90
C THR A 255 -21.59 -17.20 -4.78
N PHE A 256 -21.18 -17.09 -6.02
CA PHE A 256 -21.86 -16.26 -7.02
C PHE A 256 -22.64 -17.16 -7.97
N SER A 257 -23.94 -16.95 -8.05
CA SER A 257 -24.84 -17.66 -8.96
C SER A 257 -25.56 -16.70 -9.90
N VAL A 258 -26.06 -17.24 -10.99
CA VAL A 258 -26.92 -16.49 -11.91
C VAL A 258 -28.21 -16.13 -11.17
N ASN A 259 -28.72 -14.92 -11.41
CA ASN A 259 -30.04 -14.54 -10.92
C ASN A 259 -31.11 -15.26 -11.76
N ASP A 260 -31.77 -16.23 -11.15
CA ASP A 260 -32.85 -17.03 -11.74
C ASP A 260 -34.27 -16.55 -11.32
N SER A 261 -34.35 -15.39 -10.68
CA SER A 261 -35.62 -14.79 -10.29
C SER A 261 -36.47 -14.36 -11.50
N PRO A 262 -37.80 -14.27 -11.37
CA PRO A 262 -38.69 -13.77 -12.44
C PRO A 262 -38.38 -12.34 -12.91
N PHE A 263 -37.55 -11.62 -12.17
CA PHE A 263 -37.11 -10.25 -12.48
C PHE A 263 -35.72 -10.20 -13.13
N ALA A 264 -35.10 -11.34 -13.35
CA ALA A 264 -33.81 -11.41 -14.03
C ALA A 264 -33.88 -10.75 -15.42
N GLY A 265 -32.96 -9.84 -15.71
CA GLY A 265 -32.90 -9.14 -16.99
C GLY A 265 -33.67 -7.84 -17.10
N ARG A 266 -34.37 -7.41 -16.07
CA ARG A 266 -35.01 -6.08 -16.04
C ARG A 266 -34.02 -4.95 -15.79
N GLU A 267 -32.98 -5.24 -15.01
CA GLU A 267 -31.88 -4.33 -14.72
C GLU A 267 -30.55 -5.07 -14.95
N GLY A 268 -29.73 -4.58 -15.86
CA GLY A 268 -28.43 -5.15 -16.18
C GLY A 268 -28.40 -6.07 -17.39
N GLN A 269 -27.27 -6.09 -18.09
CA GLN A 269 -27.06 -6.83 -19.35
C GLN A 269 -26.25 -8.13 -19.18
N PHE A 270 -25.64 -8.36 -18.01
CA PHE A 270 -24.68 -9.46 -17.80
C PHE A 270 -25.29 -10.57 -16.92
N LEU A 271 -26.15 -11.39 -17.49
CA LEU A 271 -27.03 -12.33 -16.78
C LEU A 271 -26.60 -13.80 -16.86
N THR A 272 -25.55 -14.12 -17.60
CA THR A 272 -25.18 -15.52 -17.83
C THR A 272 -24.02 -15.94 -16.92
N SER A 273 -23.93 -17.25 -16.64
CA SER A 273 -22.78 -17.84 -15.94
C SER A 273 -21.44 -17.52 -16.61
N ARG A 274 -21.45 -17.41 -17.95
CA ARG A 274 -20.27 -17.00 -18.74
C ARG A 274 -19.85 -15.56 -18.42
N HIS A 275 -20.79 -14.64 -18.26
CA HIS A 275 -20.50 -13.25 -17.90
C HIS A 275 -19.98 -13.16 -16.47
N LEU A 276 -20.60 -13.88 -15.51
CA LEU A 276 -20.11 -13.96 -14.14
C LEU A 276 -18.70 -14.51 -14.08
N ARG A 277 -18.46 -15.65 -14.76
CA ARG A 277 -17.13 -16.27 -14.81
C ARG A 277 -16.09 -15.32 -15.41
N ALA A 278 -16.39 -14.68 -16.53
CA ALA A 278 -15.45 -13.73 -17.16
C ALA A 278 -15.13 -12.55 -16.24
N ARG A 279 -16.13 -12.04 -15.51
CA ARG A 279 -15.94 -10.95 -14.56
C ARG A 279 -15.11 -11.38 -13.34
N LEU A 280 -15.44 -12.53 -12.75
CA LEU A 280 -14.73 -13.07 -11.58
C LEU A 280 -13.28 -13.41 -11.92
N LEU A 281 -13.02 -14.08 -13.05
CA LEU A 281 -11.65 -14.38 -13.49
C LEU A 281 -10.87 -13.11 -13.88
N GLY A 282 -11.54 -12.09 -14.38
CA GLY A 282 -10.94 -10.78 -14.65
C GLY A 282 -10.54 -10.06 -13.36
N GLU A 283 -11.33 -10.17 -12.29
CA GLU A 283 -11.00 -9.63 -10.97
C GLU A 283 -9.91 -10.44 -10.26
N ASP A 284 -9.92 -11.76 -10.43
CA ASP A 284 -8.90 -12.66 -9.86
C ASP A 284 -7.48 -12.34 -10.39
N GLN A 285 -7.40 -11.80 -11.61
CA GLN A 285 -6.11 -11.34 -12.16
C GLN A 285 -5.53 -10.12 -11.44
N VAL A 286 -6.33 -9.39 -10.63
CA VAL A 286 -5.92 -8.09 -10.09
C VAL A 286 -6.13 -7.96 -8.58
N LYS A 287 -7.16 -8.53 -7.98
CA LYS A 287 -7.61 -8.09 -6.65
C LYS A 287 -7.87 -9.15 -5.59
N VAL A 288 -8.25 -10.35 -5.92
CA VAL A 288 -8.71 -11.33 -4.92
C VAL A 288 -8.46 -12.76 -5.41
N THR A 289 -7.99 -13.62 -4.54
CA THR A 289 -7.90 -15.06 -4.81
C THR A 289 -9.29 -15.67 -4.67
N PHE A 290 -9.99 -15.88 -5.78
CA PHE A 290 -11.23 -16.65 -5.80
C PHE A 290 -10.94 -18.10 -6.19
N ALA A 291 -11.28 -19.04 -5.34
CA ALA A 291 -11.43 -20.42 -5.78
C ALA A 291 -12.81 -20.55 -6.46
N VAL A 292 -12.84 -20.54 -7.79
CA VAL A 292 -14.07 -20.84 -8.53
C VAL A 292 -14.26 -22.35 -8.54
N VAL A 293 -15.14 -22.84 -7.66
CA VAL A 293 -15.63 -24.23 -7.75
C VAL A 293 -16.80 -24.23 -8.74
N ALA A 294 -16.59 -24.87 -9.90
CA ALA A 294 -17.63 -25.05 -10.91
C ALA A 294 -18.61 -26.16 -10.50
#